data_ac76a0bb4581c2e07266405b4c78d745
#
_entry.id   ac76a0bb4581c2e07266405b4c78d745
#
_cell.length_a   1.000
_cell.length_b   1.000
_cell.length_c   1.000
_cell.angle_alpha   90.00
_cell.angle_beta   90.00
_cell.angle_gamma   90.00
#
_symmetry.space_group_name_H-M   'P 1'
#
loop_
_entity.id
_entity.type
_entity.pdbx_description
1 polymer ?
#
loop_
_entity_poly.entity_id
_entity_poly.type
_entity_poly.pdbx_seq_one_letter_code
_entity_poly.pdbx_strand_id
1 'polypeptide(L)'
;MSASNTSPSETTVWVIGNGPSQKKWKLKELEGTTYGCNNLYRHFTPDILLAVDPGAIFEIVNSGYKGQCRFSDWNLMLREYDNRYVEHFLSQEEFKDYKVLYAGKKNVNNDHFTFMAWEPTKTAFVMYNRGEKSNYQNFERTRQWSNVGCDAIDMAARNGAKYIKCVGFDYMLNESFENVYKDDKVNVKYNSQAHSTDFVPALLDQWKRHSEALEKKWSLKGVKIEYL
;
A
#
# COMPACT_ATOMS: atom_id res chain seq x y z
N MET A 1 43.75 17.16 20.74
CA MET A 1 42.32 16.80 20.86
C MET A 1 41.81 16.43 19.44
N SER A 2 41.75 15.18 19.16
CA SER A 2 41.32 14.69 17.83
C SER A 2 39.81 14.53 17.86
N ALA A 3 39.12 15.37 17.05
CA ALA A 3 37.69 15.24 16.84
C ALA A 3 37.45 13.93 16.05
N SER A 4 36.82 12.98 16.68
CA SER A 4 36.32 11.78 15.99
C SER A 4 35.19 12.20 15.01
N ASN A 5 35.55 12.27 13.74
CA ASN A 5 34.56 12.33 12.67
C ASN A 5 33.81 10.98 12.65
N THR A 6 32.78 10.83 13.45
CA THR A 6 31.76 9.83 13.23
C THR A 6 30.94 10.29 12.03
N SER A 7 31.13 9.67 10.89
CA SER A 7 30.22 9.78 9.75
C SER A 7 28.79 9.54 10.24
N PRO A 8 27.78 10.31 9.76
CA PRO A 8 26.40 10.04 10.12
C PRO A 8 26.12 8.56 9.77
N SER A 9 25.67 7.78 10.74
CA SER A 9 25.24 6.40 10.50
C SER A 9 24.18 6.46 9.40
N GLU A 10 24.45 5.79 8.28
CA GLU A 10 23.47 5.70 7.19
C GLU A 10 22.18 5.15 7.78
N THR A 11 21.16 5.97 7.84
CA THR A 11 19.90 5.63 8.49
C THR A 11 19.26 4.47 7.70
N THR A 12 19.20 3.31 8.33
CA THR A 12 18.52 2.15 7.74
C THR A 12 17.04 2.46 7.59
N VAL A 13 16.50 2.15 6.43
CA VAL A 13 15.07 2.22 6.14
C VAL A 13 14.55 0.79 5.96
N TRP A 14 13.43 0.49 6.59
CA TRP A 14 12.78 -0.81 6.51
C TRP A 14 11.54 -0.74 5.63
N VAL A 15 11.41 -1.65 4.69
CA VAL A 15 10.18 -1.86 3.92
C VAL A 15 9.61 -3.22 4.29
N ILE A 16 8.38 -3.20 4.81
CA ILE A 16 7.74 -4.37 5.42
C ILE A 16 6.56 -4.78 4.55
N GLY A 17 6.76 -5.88 3.83
CA GLY A 17 5.74 -6.58 3.06
C GLY A 17 4.89 -7.51 3.94
N ASN A 18 3.96 -8.24 3.30
CA ASN A 18 3.01 -9.11 4.00
C ASN A 18 3.33 -10.61 3.88
N GLY A 19 4.51 -10.96 3.39
CA GLY A 19 4.96 -12.34 3.33
C GLY A 19 5.29 -12.94 4.71
N PRO A 20 5.21 -14.27 4.87
CA PRO A 20 5.39 -14.94 6.16
C PRO A 20 6.73 -14.68 6.84
N SER A 21 7.80 -14.41 6.09
CA SER A 21 9.13 -14.15 6.64
C SER A 21 9.17 -12.96 7.60
N GLN A 22 8.23 -11.99 7.47
CA GLN A 22 8.14 -10.89 8.42
C GLN A 22 7.98 -11.33 9.88
N LYS A 23 7.35 -12.50 10.12
CA LYS A 23 7.12 -13.05 11.47
C LYS A 23 8.41 -13.41 12.22
N LYS A 24 9.53 -13.54 11.50
CA LYS A 24 10.85 -13.80 12.10
C LYS A 24 11.42 -12.54 12.75
N TRP A 25 10.82 -11.38 12.48
CA TRP A 25 11.32 -10.09 12.90
C TRP A 25 10.44 -9.49 14.00
N LYS A 26 11.07 -8.94 15.01
CA LYS A 26 10.39 -8.14 16.03
C LYS A 26 10.22 -6.71 15.52
N LEU A 27 9.16 -6.46 14.75
CA LEU A 27 8.97 -5.22 14.03
C LEU A 27 9.07 -3.97 14.91
N LYS A 28 8.68 -4.08 16.18
CA LYS A 28 8.73 -2.96 17.15
C LYS A 28 10.16 -2.63 17.63
N GLU A 29 11.12 -3.52 17.36
CA GLU A 29 12.54 -3.34 17.74
C GLU A 29 13.38 -2.88 16.54
N LEU A 30 12.76 -2.61 15.38
CA LEU A 30 13.46 -2.11 14.20
C LEU A 30 13.86 -0.65 14.41
N GLU A 31 15.14 -0.37 14.25
CA GLU A 31 15.67 0.98 14.33
C GLU A 31 15.73 1.62 12.94
N GLY A 32 15.16 2.82 12.79
CA GLY A 32 15.09 3.56 11.54
C GLY A 32 13.66 3.75 11.05
N THR A 33 13.53 4.38 9.88
CA THR A 33 12.21 4.67 9.28
C THR A 33 11.60 3.39 8.69
N THR A 34 10.31 3.18 8.94
CA THR A 34 9.56 2.01 8.51
C THR A 34 8.48 2.36 7.49
N TYR A 35 8.46 1.63 6.38
CA TYR A 35 7.40 1.67 5.38
C TYR A 35 6.64 0.34 5.42
N GLY A 36 5.35 0.41 5.62
CA GLY A 36 4.47 -0.78 5.67
C GLY A 36 3.57 -0.89 4.44
N CYS A 37 3.08 -2.09 4.17
CA CYS A 37 2.26 -2.39 3.01
C CYS A 37 0.87 -2.89 3.41
N ASN A 38 -0.18 -2.31 2.81
CA ASN A 38 -1.58 -2.78 2.92
C ASN A 38 -2.01 -3.07 4.39
N ASN A 39 -2.29 -4.31 4.72
CA ASN A 39 -2.90 -4.73 5.98
C ASN A 39 -1.91 -4.84 7.17
N LEU A 40 -0.65 -4.45 6.97
CA LEU A 40 0.36 -4.47 8.05
C LEU A 40 -0.10 -3.70 9.30
N TYR A 41 -0.85 -2.62 9.10
CA TYR A 41 -1.37 -1.76 10.18
C TYR A 41 -2.14 -2.51 11.27
N ARG A 42 -2.63 -3.72 10.99
CA ARG A 42 -3.43 -4.53 11.92
C ARG A 42 -2.62 -5.00 13.13
N HIS A 43 -1.32 -5.09 13.02
CA HIS A 43 -0.45 -5.56 14.11
C HIS A 43 0.82 -4.73 14.31
N PHE A 44 1.15 -3.85 13.37
CA PHE A 44 2.27 -2.95 13.46
C PHE A 44 1.93 -1.60 12.85
N THR A 45 2.33 -0.51 13.51
CA THR A 45 2.16 0.86 13.01
C THR A 45 3.47 1.33 12.39
N PRO A 46 3.64 1.27 11.07
CA PRO A 46 4.81 1.82 10.41
C PRO A 46 4.77 3.36 10.41
N ASP A 47 5.92 4.01 10.19
CA ASP A 47 5.97 5.46 10.02
C ASP A 47 5.16 5.90 8.80
N ILE A 48 5.20 5.13 7.72
CA ILE A 48 4.41 5.37 6.51
C ILE A 48 3.78 4.06 6.05
N LEU A 49 2.46 4.02 5.95
CA LEU A 49 1.72 2.90 5.40
C LEU A 49 1.33 3.19 3.95
N LEU A 50 1.69 2.29 3.04
CA LEU A 50 1.25 2.35 1.64
C LEU A 50 0.15 1.33 1.38
N ALA A 51 -0.83 1.73 0.60
CA ALA A 51 -1.85 0.80 0.08
C ALA A 51 -2.22 1.19 -1.35
N VAL A 52 -2.43 0.18 -2.19
CA VAL A 52 -2.78 0.34 -3.60
C VAL A 52 -4.11 -0.31 -3.95
N ASP A 53 -4.51 -1.35 -3.20
CA ASP A 53 -5.75 -2.07 -3.45
C ASP A 53 -6.94 -1.34 -2.83
N PRO A 54 -8.01 -1.07 -3.59
CA PRO A 54 -9.21 -0.38 -3.08
C PRO A 54 -9.77 -1.01 -1.81
N GLY A 55 -9.80 -2.33 -1.73
CA GLY A 55 -10.27 -3.04 -0.54
C GLY A 55 -9.42 -2.80 0.70
N ALA A 56 -8.08 -2.81 0.55
CA ALA A 56 -7.17 -2.51 1.64
C ALA A 56 -7.31 -1.05 2.09
N ILE A 57 -7.37 -0.12 1.15
CA ILE A 57 -7.57 1.31 1.44
C ILE A 57 -8.89 1.52 2.18
N PHE A 58 -9.98 0.93 1.70
CA PHE A 58 -11.29 1.01 2.35
C PHE A 58 -11.25 0.49 3.79
N GLU A 59 -10.58 -0.63 4.02
CA GLU A 59 -10.43 -1.22 5.35
C GLU A 59 -9.62 -0.30 6.29
N ILE A 60 -8.47 0.21 5.83
CA ILE A 60 -7.63 1.13 6.60
C ILE A 60 -8.43 2.36 7.03
N VAL A 61 -9.15 2.98 6.09
CA VAL A 61 -9.97 4.18 6.37
C VAL A 61 -11.08 3.86 7.36
N ASN A 62 -11.78 2.74 7.17
CA ASN A 62 -12.90 2.35 8.01
C ASN A 62 -12.47 1.90 9.43
N SER A 63 -11.26 1.37 9.57
CA SER A 63 -10.69 0.98 10.88
C SER A 63 -10.45 2.17 11.81
N GLY A 64 -10.35 3.37 11.25
CA GLY A 64 -9.97 4.57 11.98
C GLY A 64 -8.47 4.65 12.30
N TYR A 65 -7.64 3.93 11.54
CA TYR A 65 -6.18 4.00 11.66
C TYR A 65 -5.67 5.46 11.67
N LYS A 66 -4.70 5.77 12.52
CA LYS A 66 -4.20 7.14 12.76
C LYS A 66 -2.80 7.39 12.22
N GLY A 67 -2.10 6.35 11.72
CA GLY A 67 -0.78 6.48 11.14
C GLY A 67 -0.81 7.24 9.81
N GLN A 68 0.37 7.64 9.33
CA GLN A 68 0.50 8.26 8.02
C GLN A 68 0.23 7.24 6.92
N CYS A 69 -0.61 7.59 5.96
CA CYS A 69 -0.95 6.75 4.83
C CYS A 69 -0.59 7.42 3.51
N ARG A 70 -0.17 6.58 2.54
CA ARG A 70 0.01 6.94 1.15
C ARG A 70 -0.79 5.96 0.31
N PHE A 71 -1.80 6.48 -0.39
CA PHE A 71 -2.71 5.66 -1.19
C PHE A 71 -2.52 5.97 -2.67
N SER A 72 -2.40 4.92 -3.49
CA SER A 72 -2.54 5.06 -4.92
C SER A 72 -4.03 5.02 -5.28
N ASP A 73 -4.35 5.54 -6.46
CA ASP A 73 -5.73 5.53 -7.00
C ASP A 73 -6.80 6.12 -6.06
N TRP A 74 -6.34 6.89 -5.08
CA TRP A 74 -7.20 7.66 -4.18
C TRP A 74 -7.60 8.96 -4.86
N ASN A 75 -8.82 9.04 -5.35
CA ASN A 75 -9.35 10.24 -5.97
C ASN A 75 -10.18 11.02 -4.96
N LEU A 76 -9.67 12.16 -4.53
CA LEU A 76 -10.36 13.05 -3.62
C LEU A 76 -11.31 13.95 -4.42
N MET A 77 -12.59 13.87 -4.13
CA MET A 77 -13.63 14.71 -4.74
C MET A 77 -14.06 15.81 -3.77
N LEU A 78 -14.33 16.98 -4.32
CA LEU A 78 -14.89 18.10 -3.55
C LEU A 78 -16.36 17.83 -3.22
N ARG A 79 -16.83 18.39 -2.10
CA ARG A 79 -18.20 18.26 -1.62
C ARG A 79 -19.27 18.59 -2.65
N GLU A 80 -19.02 19.56 -3.51
CA GLU A 80 -19.94 19.97 -4.59
C GLU A 80 -20.22 18.87 -5.60
N TYR A 81 -19.32 17.90 -5.71
CA TYR A 81 -19.47 16.73 -6.57
C TYR A 81 -20.03 15.50 -5.84
N ASP A 82 -20.10 15.52 -4.49
CA ASP A 82 -20.38 14.37 -3.65
C ASP A 82 -21.53 13.49 -4.22
N ASN A 83 -22.74 13.69 -3.82
CA ASN A 83 -23.81 12.78 -4.20
C ASN A 83 -24.08 12.75 -5.70
N ARG A 84 -24.10 13.92 -6.33
CA ARG A 84 -24.42 14.03 -7.76
C ARG A 84 -23.40 13.31 -8.64
N TYR A 85 -22.12 13.34 -8.27
CA TYR A 85 -21.09 12.63 -9.00
C TYR A 85 -21.23 11.12 -8.84
N VAL A 86 -21.37 10.63 -7.61
CA VAL A 86 -21.56 9.20 -7.33
C VAL A 86 -22.84 8.68 -7.97
N GLU A 87 -23.96 9.39 -7.84
CA GLU A 87 -25.23 9.04 -8.47
C GLU A 87 -25.10 9.01 -9.99
N HIS A 88 -24.48 10.03 -10.59
CA HIS A 88 -24.23 10.06 -12.02
C HIS A 88 -23.35 8.90 -12.47
N PHE A 89 -22.27 8.60 -11.74
CA PHE A 89 -21.38 7.49 -12.05
C PHE A 89 -22.11 6.15 -11.99
N LEU A 90 -22.85 5.89 -10.90
CA LEU A 90 -23.57 4.64 -10.70
C LEU A 90 -24.80 4.50 -11.62
N SER A 91 -25.29 5.58 -12.22
CA SER A 91 -26.39 5.54 -13.20
C SER A 91 -25.93 5.11 -14.59
N GLN A 92 -24.61 5.04 -14.85
CA GLN A 92 -24.09 4.57 -16.12
C GLN A 92 -24.28 3.06 -16.25
N GLU A 93 -24.61 2.60 -17.44
CA GLU A 93 -24.94 1.20 -17.71
C GLU A 93 -23.82 0.21 -17.29
N GLU A 94 -22.56 0.64 -17.42
CA GLU A 94 -21.39 -0.14 -17.04
C GLU A 94 -21.25 -0.40 -15.53
N PHE A 95 -21.88 0.44 -14.69
CA PHE A 95 -21.81 0.35 -13.23
C PHE A 95 -23.09 -0.10 -12.54
N LYS A 96 -24.14 -0.37 -13.29
CA LYS A 96 -25.46 -0.76 -12.74
C LYS A 96 -25.42 -1.98 -11.82
N ASP A 97 -24.48 -2.91 -12.08
CA ASP A 97 -24.31 -4.16 -11.33
C ASP A 97 -23.29 -4.05 -10.20
N TYR A 98 -22.76 -2.86 -9.94
CA TYR A 98 -21.77 -2.66 -8.90
C TYR A 98 -22.41 -2.63 -7.51
N LYS A 99 -21.81 -3.39 -6.60
CA LYS A 99 -22.08 -3.24 -5.16
C LYS A 99 -21.40 -1.99 -4.63
N VAL A 100 -22.16 -1.09 -3.99
CA VAL A 100 -21.61 0.12 -3.40
C VAL A 100 -21.34 -0.11 -1.92
N LEU A 101 -20.12 0.19 -1.48
CA LEU A 101 -19.69 0.14 -0.10
C LEU A 101 -19.28 1.54 0.36
N TYR A 102 -19.79 1.95 1.52
CA TYR A 102 -19.51 3.25 2.11
C TYR A 102 -18.67 3.11 3.36
N ALA A 103 -17.63 3.95 3.51
CA ALA A 103 -16.83 4.08 4.72
C ALA A 103 -16.86 5.53 5.25
N GLY A 104 -16.77 5.65 6.58
CA GLY A 104 -16.87 6.93 7.25
C GLY A 104 -18.31 7.43 7.38
N LYS A 105 -18.47 8.61 7.96
CA LYS A 105 -19.77 9.26 8.07
C LYS A 105 -19.80 10.46 7.13
N LYS A 106 -20.79 10.51 6.27
CA LYS A 106 -21.13 11.74 5.56
C LYS A 106 -21.49 12.80 6.61
N ASN A 107 -20.69 13.85 6.69
CA ASN A 107 -20.95 14.99 7.55
C ASN A 107 -21.28 16.18 6.67
N VAL A 108 -22.25 16.98 7.05
CA VAL A 108 -22.62 18.22 6.33
C VAL A 108 -21.45 19.19 6.17
N ASN A 109 -20.45 19.10 7.02
CA ASN A 109 -19.23 19.90 6.98
C ASN A 109 -18.03 19.16 6.34
N ASN A 110 -18.25 17.96 5.83
CA ASN A 110 -17.19 17.17 5.24
C ASN A 110 -17.16 17.40 3.73
N ASP A 111 -16.16 18.11 3.28
CA ASP A 111 -16.09 18.63 1.92
C ASP A 111 -15.45 17.66 0.92
N HIS A 112 -15.02 16.49 1.40
CA HIS A 112 -14.27 15.58 0.58
C HIS A 112 -14.70 14.12 0.76
N PHE A 113 -14.77 13.41 -0.34
CA PHE A 113 -14.88 11.96 -0.35
C PHE A 113 -13.95 11.38 -1.44
N THR A 114 -13.70 10.09 -1.33
CA THR A 114 -12.93 9.33 -2.32
C THR A 114 -13.85 8.28 -2.93
N PHE A 115 -13.76 8.14 -4.24
CA PHE A 115 -14.50 7.14 -4.99
C PHE A 115 -13.53 6.25 -5.77
N MET A 116 -13.73 4.94 -5.70
CA MET A 116 -12.99 3.97 -6.49
C MET A 116 -13.92 2.85 -6.95
N ALA A 117 -13.86 2.49 -8.23
CA ALA A 117 -14.51 1.31 -8.76
C ALA A 117 -13.48 0.21 -8.96
N TRP A 118 -13.82 -1.02 -8.56
CA TRP A 118 -12.95 -2.18 -8.74
C TRP A 118 -13.66 -3.26 -9.54
N GLU A 119 -13.28 -3.34 -10.79
CA GLU A 119 -13.86 -4.20 -11.79
C GLU A 119 -13.87 -5.70 -11.41
N PRO A 120 -12.79 -6.28 -10.84
CA PRO A 120 -12.76 -7.71 -10.54
C PRO A 120 -13.88 -8.19 -9.62
N THR A 121 -14.39 -7.31 -8.74
CA THR A 121 -15.46 -7.66 -7.79
C THR A 121 -16.76 -6.90 -8.05
N LYS A 122 -16.82 -6.08 -9.10
CA LYS A 122 -17.94 -5.19 -9.35
C LYS A 122 -18.32 -4.41 -8.07
N THR A 123 -17.32 -3.81 -7.44
CA THR A 123 -17.50 -3.09 -6.18
C THR A 123 -17.05 -1.64 -6.33
N ALA A 124 -17.91 -0.72 -5.97
CA ALA A 124 -17.59 0.70 -5.84
C ALA A 124 -17.40 1.04 -4.35
N PHE A 125 -16.31 1.72 -4.03
CA PHE A 125 -15.97 2.16 -2.69
C PHE A 125 -16.14 3.67 -2.61
N VAL A 126 -16.97 4.14 -1.68
CA VAL A 126 -17.17 5.55 -1.36
C VAL A 126 -16.70 5.80 0.05
N MET A 127 -15.65 6.59 0.21
CA MET A 127 -15.02 6.82 1.51
C MET A 127 -15.07 8.30 1.85
N TYR A 128 -15.80 8.62 2.92
CA TYR A 128 -15.88 9.99 3.43
C TYR A 128 -14.69 10.28 4.33
N ASN A 129 -13.95 11.30 3.98
CA ASN A 129 -12.84 11.77 4.80
C ASN A 129 -13.37 12.37 6.09
N ARG A 130 -12.75 12.04 7.24
CA ARG A 130 -13.23 12.48 8.57
C ARG A 130 -12.89 13.93 8.90
N GLY A 131 -12.72 14.81 7.88
CA GLY A 131 -12.44 16.24 8.11
C GLY A 131 -11.21 16.47 9.00
N GLU A 132 -10.55 17.59 8.86
CA GLU A 132 -9.39 18.03 9.61
C GLU A 132 -8.15 17.11 9.54
N LYS A 133 -7.22 17.48 8.67
CA LYS A 133 -5.87 16.90 8.54
C LYS A 133 -5.88 15.37 8.45
N SER A 134 -6.47 14.84 7.38
CA SER A 134 -6.34 13.42 7.14
C SER A 134 -4.86 13.06 6.99
N ASN A 135 -4.42 12.02 7.71
CA ASN A 135 -3.08 11.45 7.55
C ASN A 135 -2.93 10.73 6.19
N TYR A 136 -3.97 10.81 5.34
CA TYR A 136 -4.01 10.17 4.04
C TYR A 136 -3.53 11.15 2.97
N GLN A 137 -2.55 10.73 2.21
CA GLN A 137 -2.05 11.48 1.07
C GLN A 137 -1.96 10.56 -0.13
N ASN A 138 -2.25 11.12 -1.30
CA ASN A 138 -2.06 10.39 -2.53
C ASN A 138 -0.57 10.30 -2.88
N PHE A 139 -0.18 9.23 -3.52
CA PHE A 139 1.07 9.16 -4.23
C PHE A 139 0.81 8.75 -5.67
N GLU A 140 1.58 9.32 -6.58
CA GLU A 140 1.54 8.92 -7.97
C GLU A 140 2.21 7.56 -8.11
N ARG A 141 1.41 6.54 -8.43
CA ARG A 141 1.92 5.22 -8.72
C ARG A 141 2.65 5.25 -10.06
N THR A 142 3.90 4.89 -10.04
CA THR A 142 4.60 4.67 -11.30
C THR A 142 3.99 3.41 -11.94
N ARG A 143 3.46 3.50 -13.17
CA ARG A 143 2.96 2.34 -13.94
C ARG A 143 4.00 1.22 -14.12
N GLN A 144 5.20 1.45 -13.62
CA GLN A 144 6.36 0.58 -13.74
C GLN A 144 6.32 -0.57 -12.74
N TRP A 145 5.65 -0.39 -11.59
CA TRP A 145 5.65 -1.38 -10.51
C TRP A 145 4.29 -2.05 -10.38
N SER A 146 4.31 -3.36 -10.12
CA SER A 146 3.09 -4.17 -10.06
C SER A 146 2.58 -4.44 -8.64
N ASN A 147 3.36 -4.11 -7.62
CA ASN A 147 2.96 -4.33 -6.23
C ASN A 147 3.34 -3.18 -5.31
N VAL A 148 2.62 -3.07 -4.21
CA VAL A 148 2.82 -2.02 -3.20
C VAL A 148 4.19 -2.06 -2.53
N GLY A 149 4.83 -3.23 -2.45
CA GLY A 149 6.17 -3.36 -1.89
C GLY A 149 7.21 -2.64 -2.75
N CYS A 150 7.12 -2.78 -4.07
CA CYS A 150 7.97 -2.03 -4.99
C CYS A 150 7.71 -0.52 -4.91
N ASP A 151 6.45 -0.11 -4.78
CA ASP A 151 6.10 1.31 -4.60
C ASP A 151 6.70 1.86 -3.30
N ALA A 152 6.69 1.07 -2.22
CA ALA A 152 7.28 1.45 -0.93
C ALA A 152 8.81 1.59 -1.01
N ILE A 153 9.50 0.67 -1.68
CA ILE A 153 10.95 0.73 -1.91
C ILE A 153 11.29 1.98 -2.75
N ASP A 154 10.57 2.20 -3.86
CA ASP A 154 10.81 3.35 -4.74
C ASP A 154 10.58 4.67 -3.98
N MET A 155 9.54 4.74 -3.15
CA MET A 155 9.27 5.91 -2.31
C MET A 155 10.37 6.13 -1.25
N ALA A 156 10.81 5.09 -0.55
CA ALA A 156 11.88 5.18 0.43
C ALA A 156 13.18 5.71 -0.22
N ALA A 157 13.53 5.17 -1.38
CA ALA A 157 14.71 5.58 -2.13
C ALA A 157 14.61 7.03 -2.64
N ARG A 158 13.44 7.46 -3.12
CA ARG A 158 13.18 8.87 -3.51
C ARG A 158 13.26 9.83 -2.31
N ASN A 159 12.89 9.36 -1.13
CA ASN A 159 12.99 10.10 0.12
C ASN A 159 14.42 10.12 0.70
N GLY A 160 15.41 9.62 -0.05
CA GLY A 160 16.82 9.75 0.28
C GLY A 160 17.44 8.56 1.02
N ALA A 161 16.70 7.44 1.18
CA ALA A 161 17.27 6.24 1.75
C ALA A 161 18.47 5.76 0.93
N LYS A 162 19.56 5.40 1.63
CA LYS A 162 20.77 4.81 1.02
C LYS A 162 20.86 3.32 1.27
N TYR A 163 20.26 2.84 2.35
CA TYR A 163 20.20 1.45 2.68
C TYR A 163 18.77 1.04 3.04
N ILE A 164 18.19 0.15 2.25
CA ILE A 164 16.80 -0.31 2.40
C ILE A 164 16.81 -1.81 2.68
N LYS A 165 16.25 -2.20 3.83
CA LYS A 165 16.02 -3.59 4.22
C LYS A 165 14.57 -3.97 4.00
N CYS A 166 14.35 -5.04 3.26
CA CYS A 166 13.02 -5.53 2.92
C CYS A 166 12.72 -6.83 3.65
N VAL A 167 11.65 -6.87 4.44
CA VAL A 167 11.17 -8.07 5.14
C VAL A 167 9.75 -8.41 4.69
N GLY A 168 9.40 -9.70 4.64
CA GLY A 168 8.09 -10.11 4.12
C GLY A 168 7.97 -10.04 2.61
N PHE A 169 9.09 -10.17 1.90
CA PHE A 169 9.17 -10.26 0.43
C PHE A 169 9.51 -11.69 0.00
N ASP A 170 8.71 -12.63 0.47
CA ASP A 170 8.96 -14.06 0.32
C ASP A 170 9.04 -14.52 -1.14
N TYR A 171 8.37 -13.82 -2.04
CA TYR A 171 8.48 -14.06 -3.47
C TYR A 171 9.90 -13.82 -4.04
N MET A 172 10.72 -12.99 -3.37
CA MET A 172 12.14 -12.80 -3.72
C MET A 172 13.05 -13.86 -3.11
N LEU A 173 12.67 -14.43 -1.95
CA LEU A 173 13.50 -15.31 -1.17
C LEU A 173 13.29 -16.79 -1.50
N ASN A 174 12.05 -17.21 -1.64
CA ASN A 174 11.66 -18.62 -1.76
C ASN A 174 10.52 -18.88 -2.76
N GLU A 175 10.24 -17.89 -3.61
CA GLU A 175 9.18 -17.96 -4.63
C GLU A 175 7.77 -18.19 -4.05
N SER A 176 7.57 -17.86 -2.78
CA SER A 176 6.27 -17.98 -2.13
C SER A 176 5.39 -16.74 -2.35
N PHE A 177 4.14 -17.00 -2.71
CA PHE A 177 3.09 -15.99 -2.78
C PHE A 177 2.27 -15.89 -1.49
N GLU A 178 2.66 -16.62 -0.46
CA GLU A 178 1.93 -16.61 0.79
C GLU A 178 1.91 -15.24 1.45
N ASN A 179 0.78 -14.95 2.09
CA ASN A 179 0.53 -13.71 2.82
C ASN A 179 0.13 -14.06 4.25
N VAL A 180 0.63 -13.32 5.24
CA VAL A 180 0.29 -13.56 6.65
C VAL A 180 -1.20 -13.42 6.95
N TYR A 181 -1.97 -12.80 6.05
CA TYR A 181 -3.41 -12.60 6.15
C TYR A 181 -4.20 -13.53 5.21
N LYS A 182 -3.61 -14.61 4.70
CA LYS A 182 -4.24 -15.51 3.72
C LYS A 182 -5.57 -16.11 4.20
N ASP A 183 -5.69 -16.34 5.49
CA ASP A 183 -6.89 -16.93 6.11
C ASP A 183 -7.93 -15.89 6.55
N ASP A 184 -7.64 -14.62 6.33
CA ASP A 184 -8.53 -13.53 6.70
C ASP A 184 -9.68 -13.43 5.69
N LYS A 185 -10.92 -13.46 6.20
CA LYS A 185 -12.14 -13.36 5.40
C LYS A 185 -12.20 -12.09 4.55
N VAL A 186 -11.56 -11.01 4.98
CA VAL A 186 -11.50 -9.76 4.22
C VAL A 186 -10.53 -9.90 3.04
N ASN A 187 -9.36 -10.48 3.25
CA ASN A 187 -8.40 -10.73 2.19
C ASN A 187 -8.90 -11.78 1.19
N VAL A 188 -9.54 -12.84 1.66
CA VAL A 188 -10.16 -13.85 0.79
C VAL A 188 -11.21 -13.22 -0.12
N LYS A 189 -11.95 -12.24 0.36
CA LYS A 189 -12.96 -11.52 -0.42
C LYS A 189 -12.37 -10.69 -1.56
N TYR A 190 -11.13 -10.19 -1.40
CA TYR A 190 -10.45 -9.35 -2.40
C TYR A 190 -9.42 -10.14 -3.23
N ASN A 191 -8.84 -11.21 -2.69
CA ASN A 191 -7.81 -12.01 -3.34
C ASN A 191 -8.37 -13.25 -4.05
N SER A 192 -9.47 -13.83 -3.58
CA SER A 192 -9.95 -15.14 -4.06
C SER A 192 -10.49 -15.14 -5.48
N GLN A 193 -10.91 -14.00 -6.00
CA GLN A 193 -11.44 -13.91 -7.36
C GLN A 193 -10.38 -13.50 -8.41
N ALA A 194 -9.26 -12.96 -7.98
CA ALA A 194 -8.21 -12.49 -8.87
C ALA A 194 -7.12 -13.55 -9.15
N HIS A 195 -7.12 -14.66 -8.40
CA HIS A 195 -6.02 -15.62 -8.46
C HIS A 195 -6.53 -17.02 -8.81
N SER A 196 -6.83 -17.22 -10.10
CA SER A 196 -6.83 -18.57 -10.65
C SER A 196 -5.43 -19.16 -10.53
N THR A 197 -5.32 -20.47 -10.35
CA THR A 197 -4.04 -21.20 -10.22
C THR A 197 -3.04 -20.89 -11.33
N ASP A 198 -3.50 -20.46 -12.50
CA ASP A 198 -2.67 -20.12 -13.66
C ASP A 198 -2.15 -18.69 -13.63
N PHE A 199 -2.80 -17.80 -12.89
CA PHE A 199 -2.42 -16.38 -12.79
C PHE A 199 -1.29 -16.14 -11.78
N VAL A 200 -1.23 -16.95 -10.73
CA VAL A 200 -0.24 -16.77 -9.64
C VAL A 200 1.22 -16.88 -10.12
N PRO A 201 1.62 -17.88 -10.92
CA PRO A 201 2.99 -17.96 -11.41
C PRO A 201 3.43 -16.74 -12.24
N ALA A 202 2.54 -16.28 -13.14
CA ALA A 202 2.82 -15.10 -13.98
C ALA A 202 2.96 -13.82 -13.14
N LEU A 203 2.16 -13.69 -12.08
CA LEU A 203 2.21 -12.55 -11.18
C LEU A 203 3.48 -12.57 -10.32
N LEU A 204 3.89 -13.74 -9.83
CA LEU A 204 5.15 -13.91 -9.10
C LEU A 204 6.35 -13.51 -9.96
N ASP A 205 6.41 -14.02 -11.19
CA ASP A 205 7.46 -13.69 -12.13
C ASP A 205 7.48 -12.18 -12.44
N GLN A 206 6.30 -11.57 -12.62
CA GLN A 206 6.20 -10.13 -12.80
C GLN A 206 6.73 -9.35 -11.59
N TRP A 207 6.36 -9.74 -10.37
CA TRP A 207 6.82 -9.08 -9.16
C TRP A 207 8.33 -9.20 -8.98
N LYS A 208 8.88 -10.38 -9.25
CA LYS A 208 10.33 -10.65 -9.19
C LYS A 208 11.08 -9.75 -10.16
N ARG A 209 10.68 -9.74 -11.44
CA ARG A 209 11.28 -8.87 -12.46
C ARG A 209 11.21 -7.39 -12.11
N HIS A 210 10.11 -6.94 -11.54
CA HIS A 210 9.95 -5.54 -11.11
C HIS A 210 10.88 -5.21 -9.94
N SER A 211 11.01 -6.11 -8.97
CA SER A 211 11.93 -5.93 -7.84
C SER A 211 13.39 -5.87 -8.30
N GLU A 212 13.81 -6.75 -9.19
CA GLU A 212 15.14 -6.76 -9.79
C GLU A 212 15.42 -5.47 -10.60
N ALA A 213 14.45 -5.03 -11.41
CA ALA A 213 14.56 -3.78 -12.16
C ALA A 213 14.67 -2.56 -11.24
N LEU A 214 13.93 -2.56 -10.14
CA LEU A 214 13.97 -1.53 -9.12
C LEU A 214 15.32 -1.48 -8.40
N GLU A 215 15.83 -2.64 -8.00
CA GLU A 215 17.15 -2.78 -7.39
C GLU A 215 18.25 -2.26 -8.33
N LYS A 216 18.24 -2.68 -9.59
CA LYS A 216 19.16 -2.18 -10.62
C LYS A 216 19.08 -0.66 -10.79
N LYS A 217 17.85 -0.11 -10.87
CA LYS A 217 17.62 1.35 -10.99
C LYS A 217 18.27 2.12 -9.88
N TRP A 218 18.09 1.65 -8.64
CA TRP A 218 18.52 2.39 -7.46
C TRP A 218 19.97 2.11 -7.07
N SER A 219 20.53 0.94 -7.40
CA SER A 219 21.96 0.65 -7.23
C SER A 219 22.83 1.60 -8.04
N LEU A 220 22.40 1.96 -9.25
CA LEU A 220 23.06 2.99 -10.08
C LEU A 220 23.08 4.38 -9.43
N LYS A 221 22.23 4.62 -8.45
CA LYS A 221 22.14 5.86 -7.66
C LYS A 221 22.73 5.73 -6.26
N GLY A 222 23.44 4.64 -5.99
CA GLY A 222 24.10 4.38 -4.71
C GLY A 222 23.16 3.97 -3.60
N VAL A 223 21.97 3.44 -3.91
CA VAL A 223 21.06 2.85 -2.92
C VAL A 223 21.24 1.34 -2.89
N LYS A 224 21.45 0.79 -1.71
CA LYS A 224 21.52 -0.67 -1.48
C LYS A 224 20.14 -1.16 -1.02
N ILE A 225 19.60 -2.18 -1.67
CA ILE A 225 18.37 -2.88 -1.29
C ILE A 225 18.75 -4.31 -0.91
N GLU A 226 18.22 -4.79 0.22
CA GLU A 226 18.49 -6.12 0.75
C GLU A 226 17.18 -6.80 1.15
N TYR A 227 16.93 -7.98 0.62
CA TYR A 227 15.78 -8.82 0.99
C TYR A 227 16.18 -9.82 2.06
N LEU A 228 15.40 -9.91 3.17
CA LEU A 228 15.74 -10.62 4.41
C LEU A 228 14.67 -11.64 4.83
#